data_53e532dd0622cfdab12e493a3810d6cf
#
_entry.id   53e532dd0622cfdab12e493a3810d6cf
#
_cell.length_a   1.000
_cell.length_b   1.000
_cell.length_c   1.000
_cell.angle_alpha   90.00
_cell.angle_beta   90.00
_cell.angle_gamma   90.00
#
_symmetry.space_group_name_H-M   'P 1'
#
loop_
_entity.id
_entity.type
_entity.pdbx_description
1 polymer ?
#
loop_
_entity_poly.entity_id
_entity_poly.type
_entity_poly.pdbx_seq_one_letter_code
_entity_poly.pdbx_strand_id
1 'polypeptide(L)'
;MRILYAASEARPFAASGGLADVAGSLPKALCAAGQEACVVMPYYVNSLKPEQKEKMNYITNFTVPVGWRSQYCGLFSQQVDGVTYFFIDNEFYFKRDNGLYGYFDDAERYVFFSRAVLEMLKYIQFKPQVINSNDWQCALIPVYYDLFYRNAGGCYDNIKHVFTIHNIGYQGQYG
;
A
#
# COMPACT_ATOMS: atom_id res chain seq x y z
N MET A 1 16.81 10.28 1.02
CA MET A 1 16.47 8.86 0.83
C MET A 1 15.01 8.79 0.38
N ARG A 2 14.67 7.89 -0.56
CA ARG A 2 13.28 7.72 -1.06
C ARG A 2 12.64 6.52 -0.38
N ILE A 3 11.56 6.76 0.36
CA ILE A 3 10.90 5.77 1.21
C ILE A 3 9.45 5.59 0.76
N LEU A 4 9.08 4.36 0.39
CA LEU A 4 7.68 3.96 0.18
C LEU A 4 7.15 3.33 1.46
N TYR A 5 6.17 3.96 2.07
CA TYR A 5 5.50 3.49 3.27
C TYR A 5 4.24 2.71 2.87
N ALA A 6 4.27 1.40 2.98
CA ALA A 6 3.13 0.54 2.63
C ALA A 6 2.35 0.18 3.90
N ALA A 7 1.07 0.51 3.92
CA ALA A 7 0.17 0.26 5.04
C ALA A 7 -1.23 -0.08 4.56
N SER A 8 -1.95 -0.89 5.33
CA SER A 8 -3.34 -1.24 5.02
C SER A 8 -4.32 -0.12 5.33
N GLU A 9 -3.92 0.88 6.10
CA GLU A 9 -4.71 2.07 6.43
C GLU A 9 -3.79 3.27 6.69
N ALA A 10 -4.26 4.47 6.39
CA ALA A 10 -3.54 5.72 6.67
C ALA A 10 -4.52 6.90 6.76
N ARG A 11 -4.34 7.77 7.77
CA ARG A 11 -5.03 9.06 7.78
C ARG A 11 -4.51 9.98 6.68
N PRO A 12 -5.38 10.82 6.10
CA PRO A 12 -6.79 11.10 6.47
C PRO A 12 -7.81 10.21 5.73
N PHE A 13 -7.43 9.13 5.06
CA PHE A 13 -8.28 8.39 4.11
C PHE A 13 -9.05 7.23 4.75
N ALA A 14 -8.37 6.37 5.49
CA ALA A 14 -9.00 5.25 6.19
C ALA A 14 -8.28 5.00 7.51
N ALA A 15 -9.03 4.69 8.56
CA ALA A 15 -8.50 4.41 9.88
C ALA A 15 -9.42 3.48 10.66
N SER A 16 -8.84 2.42 11.21
CA SER A 16 -9.48 1.54 12.19
C SER A 16 -8.73 1.48 13.51
N GLY A 17 -7.44 1.83 13.50
CA GLY A 17 -6.57 1.77 14.67
C GLY A 17 -5.36 2.69 14.59
N GLY A 18 -4.38 2.47 15.49
CA GLY A 18 -3.18 3.30 15.62
C GLY A 18 -2.23 3.25 14.44
N LEU A 19 -2.28 2.19 13.60
CA LEU A 19 -1.50 2.13 12.37
C LEU A 19 -1.80 3.34 11.47
N ALA A 20 -3.08 3.70 11.32
CA ALA A 20 -3.48 4.82 10.48
C ALA A 20 -2.88 6.17 10.95
N ASP A 21 -2.75 6.37 12.26
CA ASP A 21 -2.15 7.58 12.83
C ASP A 21 -0.65 7.65 12.52
N VAL A 22 0.07 6.53 12.66
CA VAL A 22 1.49 6.45 12.31
C VAL A 22 1.69 6.63 10.81
N ALA A 23 0.91 5.94 9.97
CA ALA A 23 1.00 6.02 8.51
C ALA A 23 0.62 7.42 7.98
N GLY A 24 -0.19 8.17 8.70
CA GLY A 24 -0.54 9.56 8.39
C GLY A 24 0.47 10.60 8.89
N SER A 25 1.32 10.27 9.87
CA SER A 25 2.23 11.23 10.51
C SER A 25 3.71 10.99 10.19
N LEU A 26 4.20 9.74 10.23
CA LEU A 26 5.61 9.43 10.02
C LEU A 26 6.12 9.84 8.63
N PRO A 27 5.40 9.60 7.51
CA PRO A 27 5.87 10.07 6.20
C PRO A 27 6.03 11.59 6.13
N LYS A 28 5.14 12.36 6.76
CA LYS A 28 5.27 13.82 6.87
C LYS A 28 6.51 14.23 7.65
N ALA A 29 6.77 13.57 8.78
CA ALA A 29 7.98 13.83 9.59
C ALA A 29 9.27 13.50 8.83
N LEU A 30 9.26 12.42 8.04
CA LEU A 30 10.38 12.06 7.18
C LEU A 30 10.63 13.13 6.09
N CYS A 31 9.57 13.64 5.46
CA CYS A 31 9.69 14.74 4.50
C CYS A 31 10.24 16.00 5.17
N ALA A 32 9.75 16.36 6.36
CA ALA A 32 10.26 17.50 7.13
C ALA A 32 11.74 17.33 7.52
N ALA A 33 12.20 16.09 7.69
CA ALA A 33 13.61 15.74 7.93
C ALA A 33 14.46 15.64 6.64
N GLY A 34 13.95 16.12 5.50
CA GLY A 34 14.67 16.17 4.23
C GLY A 34 14.70 14.84 3.46
N GLN A 35 13.83 13.89 3.78
CA GLN A 35 13.67 12.67 3.01
C GLN A 35 12.53 12.84 2.00
N GLU A 36 12.47 11.96 1.00
CA GLU A 36 11.31 11.84 0.10
C GLU A 36 10.49 10.63 0.58
N ALA A 37 9.24 10.84 0.96
CA ALA A 37 8.38 9.77 1.41
C ALA A 37 7.03 9.79 0.69
N CYS A 38 6.56 8.61 0.31
CA CYS A 38 5.23 8.36 -0.23
C CYS A 38 4.54 7.28 0.58
N VAL A 39 3.22 7.28 0.57
CA VAL A 39 2.40 6.23 1.19
C VAL A 39 1.71 5.42 0.10
N VAL A 40 1.56 4.11 0.28
CA VAL A 40 0.67 3.28 -0.53
C VAL A 40 -0.29 2.52 0.37
N MET A 41 -1.57 2.54 0.00
CA MET A 41 -2.65 1.89 0.73
C MET A 41 -3.74 1.38 -0.21
N PRO A 42 -4.62 0.46 0.23
CA PRO A 42 -5.79 0.08 -0.55
C PRO A 42 -6.76 1.26 -0.76
N TYR A 43 -7.46 1.27 -1.88
CA TYR A 43 -8.48 2.27 -2.20
C TYR A 43 -9.83 1.86 -1.61
N TYR A 44 -10.06 2.19 -0.35
CA TYR A 44 -11.34 1.94 0.32
C TYR A 44 -12.36 3.03 -0.05
N VAL A 45 -12.94 2.94 -1.23
CA VAL A 45 -13.82 3.97 -1.79
C VAL A 45 -15.00 4.34 -0.86
N ASN A 46 -15.51 3.38 -0.07
CA ASN A 46 -16.59 3.62 0.87
C ASN A 46 -16.16 4.37 2.14
N SER A 47 -14.87 4.39 2.46
CA SER A 47 -14.30 5.15 3.61
C SER A 47 -13.96 6.59 3.27
N LEU A 48 -13.93 6.95 1.99
CA LEU A 48 -13.53 8.28 1.54
C LEU A 48 -14.69 9.27 1.58
N LYS A 49 -14.38 10.49 2.01
CA LYS A 49 -15.28 11.63 1.92
C LYS A 49 -15.45 12.08 0.46
N PRO A 50 -16.59 12.73 0.09
CA PRO A 50 -16.80 13.24 -1.27
C PRO A 50 -15.64 14.11 -1.78
N GLU A 51 -15.14 15.03 -0.96
CA GLU A 51 -14.06 15.96 -1.32
C GLU A 51 -12.71 15.24 -1.56
N GLN A 52 -12.51 14.08 -0.94
CA GLN A 52 -11.33 13.25 -1.16
C GLN A 52 -11.45 12.51 -2.50
N LYS A 53 -12.66 11.99 -2.83
CA LYS A 53 -12.92 11.31 -4.11
C LYS A 53 -12.73 12.25 -5.30
N GLU A 54 -13.20 13.49 -5.21
CA GLU A 54 -13.05 14.51 -6.25
C GLU A 54 -11.59 14.88 -6.54
N LYS A 55 -10.72 14.75 -5.54
CA LYS A 55 -9.28 15.06 -5.65
C LYS A 55 -8.43 13.86 -6.07
N MET A 56 -9.04 12.69 -6.28
CA MET A 56 -8.29 11.51 -6.72
C MET A 56 -7.84 11.66 -8.16
N ASN A 57 -6.54 11.53 -8.37
CA ASN A 57 -5.94 11.52 -9.69
C ASN A 57 -5.73 10.07 -10.15
N TYR A 58 -6.42 9.68 -11.21
CA TYR A 58 -6.21 8.38 -11.85
C TYR A 58 -4.89 8.39 -12.60
N ILE A 59 -4.04 7.39 -12.36
CA ILE A 59 -2.74 7.24 -13.02
C ILE A 59 -2.86 6.24 -14.17
N THR A 60 -3.24 5.01 -13.88
CA THR A 60 -3.33 3.90 -14.85
C THR A 60 -4.05 2.69 -14.24
N ASN A 61 -4.15 1.63 -15.03
CA ASN A 61 -4.50 0.30 -14.53
C ASN A 61 -3.53 -0.75 -15.09
N PHE A 62 -3.46 -1.87 -14.39
CA PHE A 62 -2.65 -3.02 -14.75
C PHE A 62 -3.25 -4.30 -14.15
N THR A 63 -2.65 -5.43 -14.42
CA THR A 63 -3.06 -6.70 -13.82
C THR A 63 -2.04 -7.17 -12.79
N VAL A 64 -2.54 -7.80 -11.74
CA VAL A 64 -1.75 -8.36 -10.64
C VAL A 64 -1.97 -9.86 -10.57
N PRO A 65 -0.92 -10.69 -10.65
CA PRO A 65 -1.06 -12.13 -10.51
C PRO A 65 -1.35 -12.51 -9.05
N VAL A 66 -2.41 -13.30 -8.85
CA VAL A 66 -2.83 -13.86 -7.55
C VAL A 66 -3.04 -15.36 -7.76
N GLY A 67 -2.04 -16.17 -7.40
CA GLY A 67 -2.03 -17.59 -7.73
C GLY A 67 -2.09 -17.80 -9.25
N TRP A 68 -3.11 -18.53 -9.70
CA TRP A 68 -3.35 -18.82 -11.13
C TRP A 68 -4.18 -17.72 -11.83
N ARG A 69 -4.67 -16.71 -11.11
CA ARG A 69 -5.53 -15.64 -11.63
C ARG A 69 -4.74 -14.36 -11.90
N SER A 70 -5.23 -13.55 -12.82
CA SER A 70 -4.82 -12.15 -13.01
C SER A 70 -5.95 -11.24 -12.60
N GLN A 71 -5.72 -10.41 -11.59
CA GLN A 71 -6.71 -9.49 -11.05
C GLN A 71 -6.47 -8.06 -11.55
N TYR A 72 -7.53 -7.35 -11.85
CA TYR A 72 -7.49 -5.92 -12.17
C TYR A 72 -6.91 -5.12 -11.00
N CYS A 73 -6.14 -4.10 -11.31
CA CYS A 73 -5.64 -3.12 -10.36
C CYS A 73 -5.69 -1.72 -10.97
N GLY A 74 -6.53 -0.85 -10.46
CA GLY A 74 -6.46 0.57 -10.71
C GLY A 74 -5.44 1.24 -9.79
N LEU A 75 -4.76 2.25 -10.29
CA LEU A 75 -3.81 3.05 -9.54
C LEU A 75 -4.23 4.50 -9.53
N PHE A 76 -4.42 5.03 -8.34
CA PHE A 76 -4.75 6.44 -8.12
C PHE A 76 -3.72 7.09 -7.21
N SER A 77 -3.71 8.43 -7.19
CA SER A 77 -2.91 9.22 -6.27
C SER A 77 -3.63 10.46 -5.78
N GLN A 78 -3.21 10.91 -4.59
CA GLN A 78 -3.57 12.21 -4.06
C GLN A 78 -2.42 12.76 -3.23
N GLN A 79 -2.19 14.07 -3.28
CA GLN A 79 -1.20 14.73 -2.44
C GLN A 79 -1.88 15.38 -1.23
N VAL A 80 -1.35 15.13 -0.03
CA VAL A 80 -1.80 15.72 1.22
C VAL A 80 -0.59 16.16 2.04
N ASP A 81 -0.52 17.42 2.40
CA ASP A 81 0.54 18.02 3.23
C ASP A 81 1.97 17.69 2.72
N GLY A 82 2.16 17.73 1.41
CA GLY A 82 3.45 17.46 0.76
C GLY A 82 3.82 15.98 0.60
N VAL A 83 2.98 15.05 1.08
CA VAL A 83 3.16 13.61 0.90
C VAL A 83 2.23 13.10 -0.20
N THR A 84 2.78 12.31 -1.13
CA THR A 84 1.98 11.61 -2.14
C THR A 84 1.47 10.28 -1.58
N TYR A 85 0.16 10.10 -1.65
CA TYR A 85 -0.51 8.84 -1.36
C TYR A 85 -0.88 8.14 -2.66
N PHE A 86 -0.49 6.89 -2.80
CA PHE A 86 -0.92 6.00 -3.87
C PHE A 86 -2.00 5.06 -3.37
N PHE A 87 -2.99 4.77 -4.22
CA PHE A 87 -4.12 3.92 -3.87
C PHE A 87 -4.22 2.76 -4.84
N ILE A 88 -4.24 1.57 -4.30
CA ILE A 88 -4.44 0.31 -5.02
C ILE A 88 -5.93 0.01 -5.07
N ASP A 89 -6.51 0.13 -6.24
CA ASP A 89 -7.94 -0.08 -6.47
C ASP A 89 -8.23 -1.47 -7.01
N ASN A 90 -9.13 -2.14 -6.33
CA ASN A 90 -9.87 -3.28 -6.80
C ASN A 90 -11.17 -3.35 -6.00
N GLU A 91 -12.30 -3.03 -6.63
CA GLU A 91 -13.60 -2.97 -5.94
C GLU A 91 -13.99 -4.32 -5.33
N PHE A 92 -13.66 -5.43 -5.98
CA PHE A 92 -13.95 -6.76 -5.42
C PHE A 92 -13.28 -6.98 -4.07
N TYR A 93 -12.05 -6.49 -3.88
CA TYR A 93 -11.33 -6.64 -2.61
C TYR A 93 -11.59 -5.50 -1.62
N PHE A 94 -11.72 -4.25 -2.06
CA PHE A 94 -11.63 -3.09 -1.17
C PHE A 94 -12.90 -2.23 -1.07
N LYS A 95 -13.93 -2.50 -1.88
CA LYS A 95 -15.24 -1.84 -1.73
C LYS A 95 -16.10 -2.67 -0.78
N ARG A 96 -15.92 -2.43 0.51
CA ARG A 96 -16.58 -3.15 1.60
C ARG A 96 -17.37 -2.18 2.47
N ASP A 97 -18.52 -2.63 3.00
CA ASP A 97 -19.44 -1.76 3.76
C ASP A 97 -19.20 -1.85 5.28
N ASN A 98 -18.62 -2.94 5.78
CA ASN A 98 -18.53 -3.22 7.21
C ASN A 98 -17.08 -3.13 7.74
N GLY A 99 -16.42 -1.99 7.51
CA GLY A 99 -15.06 -1.77 8.00
C GLY A 99 -13.96 -2.23 7.03
N LEU A 100 -12.71 -2.11 7.49
CA LEU A 100 -11.53 -2.39 6.66
C LEU A 100 -11.12 -3.85 6.70
N TYR A 101 -11.39 -4.55 7.79
CA TYR A 101 -10.94 -5.90 8.11
C TYR A 101 -12.06 -6.80 8.61
N GLY A 102 -11.77 -8.09 8.79
CA GLY A 102 -12.69 -9.06 9.35
C GLY A 102 -13.50 -9.83 8.31
N TYR A 103 -13.05 -9.83 7.07
CA TYR A 103 -13.68 -10.58 5.99
C TYR A 103 -13.01 -11.96 5.83
N PHE A 104 -13.79 -12.95 5.40
CA PHE A 104 -13.31 -14.31 5.18
C PHE A 104 -12.16 -14.39 4.17
N ASP A 105 -12.10 -13.42 3.24
CA ASP A 105 -11.11 -13.33 2.18
C ASP A 105 -9.96 -12.35 2.49
N ASP A 106 -9.79 -11.91 3.73
CA ASP A 106 -8.75 -10.95 4.10
C ASP A 106 -7.34 -11.43 3.70
N ALA A 107 -7.05 -12.72 3.81
CA ALA A 107 -5.77 -13.26 3.36
C ALA A 107 -5.52 -12.95 1.87
N GLU A 108 -6.49 -13.24 1.00
CA GLU A 108 -6.36 -13.01 -0.44
C GLU A 108 -6.31 -11.51 -0.78
N ARG A 109 -7.09 -10.68 -0.08
CA ARG A 109 -7.09 -9.22 -0.23
C ARG A 109 -5.69 -8.64 -0.06
N TYR A 110 -4.97 -9.07 0.99
CA TYR A 110 -3.65 -8.55 1.30
C TYR A 110 -2.51 -9.28 0.60
N VAL A 111 -2.73 -10.50 0.13
CA VAL A 111 -1.90 -11.15 -0.92
C VAL A 111 -1.91 -10.30 -2.18
N PHE A 112 -3.10 -9.93 -2.67
CA PHE A 112 -3.27 -9.03 -3.82
C PHE A 112 -2.59 -7.68 -3.58
N PHE A 113 -2.88 -7.02 -2.45
CA PHE A 113 -2.31 -5.71 -2.11
C PHE A 113 -0.78 -5.74 -2.10
N SER A 114 -0.19 -6.72 -1.41
CA SER A 114 1.27 -6.85 -1.33
C SER A 114 1.92 -7.01 -2.70
N ARG A 115 1.30 -7.77 -3.60
CA ARG A 115 1.79 -7.92 -4.96
C ARG A 115 1.60 -6.65 -5.80
N ALA A 116 0.43 -6.01 -5.67
CA ALA A 116 0.10 -4.77 -6.37
C ALA A 116 1.06 -3.62 -6.03
N VAL A 117 1.51 -3.52 -4.77
CA VAL A 117 2.52 -2.53 -4.33
C VAL A 117 3.82 -2.66 -5.13
N LEU A 118 4.25 -3.86 -5.44
CA LEU A 118 5.45 -4.07 -6.25
C LEU A 118 5.17 -3.82 -7.74
N GLU A 119 4.04 -4.29 -8.26
CA GLU A 119 3.68 -4.08 -9.68
C GLU A 119 3.51 -2.60 -10.01
N MET A 120 2.95 -1.77 -9.12
CA MET A 120 2.76 -0.34 -9.36
C MET A 120 4.06 0.43 -9.59
N LEU A 121 5.20 -0.06 -9.08
CA LEU A 121 6.50 0.63 -9.23
C LEU A 121 6.91 0.84 -10.69
N LYS A 122 6.38 0.04 -11.61
CA LYS A 122 6.59 0.19 -13.06
C LYS A 122 5.90 1.43 -13.65
N TYR A 123 4.89 1.95 -12.97
CA TYR A 123 3.96 2.96 -13.49
C TYR A 123 4.09 4.32 -12.80
N ILE A 124 4.93 4.41 -11.77
CA ILE A 124 5.16 5.65 -11.03
C ILE A 124 6.59 6.17 -11.23
N GLN A 125 6.75 7.48 -11.14
CA GLN A 125 8.08 8.12 -11.23
C GLN A 125 8.92 7.89 -9.97
N PHE A 126 8.29 7.61 -8.84
CA PHE A 126 8.94 7.41 -7.56
C PHE A 126 9.64 6.05 -7.51
N LYS A 127 10.97 6.05 -7.42
CA LYS A 127 11.79 4.84 -7.31
C LYS A 127 12.27 4.69 -5.87
N PRO A 128 11.65 3.87 -5.03
CA PRO A 128 12.01 3.76 -3.63
C PRO A 128 13.40 3.13 -3.46
N GLN A 129 14.15 3.64 -2.49
CA GLN A 129 15.37 3.00 -1.97
C GLN A 129 15.03 2.09 -0.78
N VAL A 130 13.92 2.40 -0.10
CA VAL A 130 13.41 1.61 1.03
C VAL A 130 11.90 1.45 0.86
N ILE A 131 11.41 0.22 1.05
CA ILE A 131 9.99 -0.05 1.26
C ILE A 131 9.81 -0.42 2.73
N ASN A 132 9.04 0.38 3.46
CA ASN A 132 8.62 0.07 4.83
C ASN A 132 7.23 -0.57 4.79
N SER A 133 7.19 -1.86 5.06
CA SER A 133 5.96 -2.67 5.10
C SER A 133 5.44 -2.75 6.54
N ASN A 134 4.17 -2.48 6.74
CA ASN A 134 3.57 -2.33 8.07
C ASN A 134 2.51 -3.38 8.34
N ASP A 135 2.68 -4.12 9.41
CA ASP A 135 1.86 -5.21 9.90
C ASP A 135 1.65 -6.36 8.89
N TRP A 136 0.88 -7.37 9.29
CA TRP A 136 0.70 -8.60 8.53
C TRP A 136 0.13 -8.37 7.13
N GLN A 137 -0.68 -7.33 6.94
CA GLN A 137 -1.28 -6.99 5.65
C GLN A 137 -0.24 -6.63 4.58
N CYS A 138 0.95 -6.22 5.00
CA CYS A 138 2.06 -5.86 4.12
C CYS A 138 3.23 -6.86 4.17
N ALA A 139 3.10 -7.94 4.97
CA ALA A 139 4.21 -8.86 5.25
C ALA A 139 4.73 -9.59 4.02
N LEU A 140 3.90 -9.79 3.01
CA LEU A 140 4.30 -10.47 1.77
C LEU A 140 5.05 -9.57 0.79
N ILE A 141 5.11 -8.27 0.99
CA ILE A 141 5.87 -7.36 0.10
C ILE A 141 7.35 -7.75 0.03
N PRO A 142 8.10 -7.86 1.14
CA PRO A 142 9.50 -8.26 1.09
C PRO A 142 9.69 -9.68 0.56
N VAL A 143 8.76 -10.59 0.84
CA VAL A 143 8.80 -11.98 0.34
C VAL A 143 8.66 -12.02 -1.18
N TYR A 144 7.64 -11.33 -1.72
CA TYR A 144 7.44 -11.26 -3.16
C TYR A 144 8.57 -10.53 -3.88
N TYR A 145 9.09 -9.47 -3.26
CA TYR A 145 10.26 -8.79 -3.82
C TYR A 145 11.43 -9.74 -3.98
N ASP A 146 11.75 -10.52 -2.95
CA ASP A 146 12.86 -11.47 -2.98
C ASP A 146 12.67 -12.56 -4.03
N LEU A 147 11.46 -13.11 -4.13
CA LEU A 147 11.16 -14.22 -5.03
C LEU A 147 11.04 -13.82 -6.50
N PHE A 148 10.49 -12.61 -6.79
CA PHE A 148 10.04 -12.29 -8.15
C PHE A 148 10.62 -10.99 -8.74
N TYR A 149 11.14 -10.07 -7.91
CA TYR A 149 11.51 -8.73 -8.38
C TYR A 149 12.97 -8.35 -8.13
N ARG A 150 13.64 -8.93 -7.16
CA ARG A 150 15.03 -8.60 -6.78
C ARG A 150 15.99 -8.53 -7.98
N ASN A 151 15.84 -9.43 -8.93
CA ASN A 151 16.70 -9.55 -10.10
C ASN A 151 16.01 -9.08 -11.39
N ALA A 152 14.88 -8.37 -11.30
CA ALA A 152 14.14 -7.90 -12.47
C ALA A 152 14.73 -6.61 -13.09
N GLY A 153 15.62 -5.94 -12.36
CA GLY A 153 16.25 -4.69 -12.82
C GLY A 153 15.32 -3.46 -12.77
N GLY A 154 15.84 -2.32 -13.21
CA GLY A 154 15.06 -1.10 -13.40
C GLY A 154 14.55 -0.48 -12.10
N CYS A 155 13.23 -0.38 -11.92
CA CYS A 155 12.63 0.24 -10.74
C CYS A 155 12.81 -0.59 -9.45
N TYR A 156 13.28 -1.83 -9.56
CA TYR A 156 13.48 -2.74 -8.43
C TYR A 156 14.92 -2.79 -7.92
N ASP A 157 15.85 -2.09 -8.57
CA ASP A 157 17.26 -2.18 -8.23
C ASP A 157 17.57 -1.67 -6.82
N ASN A 158 18.21 -2.53 -6.02
CA ASN A 158 18.76 -2.19 -4.70
C ASN A 158 17.74 -1.70 -3.65
N ILE A 159 16.47 -2.06 -3.76
CA ILE A 159 15.46 -1.73 -2.76
C ILE A 159 15.77 -2.48 -1.45
N LYS A 160 15.80 -1.75 -0.35
CA LYS A 160 15.89 -2.31 1.01
C LYS A 160 14.49 -2.41 1.61
N HIS A 161 14.30 -3.38 2.47
CA HIS A 161 13.02 -3.62 3.12
C HIS A 161 13.14 -3.43 4.64
N VAL A 162 12.17 -2.70 5.19
CA VAL A 162 11.93 -2.59 6.64
C VAL A 162 10.54 -3.14 6.89
N PHE A 163 10.42 -4.07 7.82
CA PHE A 163 9.13 -4.58 8.26
C PHE A 163 8.85 -4.09 9.69
N THR A 164 7.72 -3.40 9.87
CA THR A 164 7.32 -2.83 11.15
C THR A 164 6.07 -3.51 11.66
N ILE A 165 6.12 -3.99 12.90
CA ILE A 165 4.98 -4.60 13.60
C ILE A 165 4.48 -3.60 14.64
N HIS A 166 3.25 -3.11 14.45
CA HIS A 166 2.61 -2.18 15.38
C HIS A 166 1.83 -2.91 16.48
N ASN A 167 1.27 -4.08 16.15
CA ASN A 167 0.54 -4.89 17.13
C ASN A 167 0.79 -6.39 16.91
N ILE A 168 1.62 -6.97 17.78
CA ILE A 168 1.99 -8.39 17.72
C ILE A 168 0.81 -9.36 17.95
N GLY A 169 -0.31 -8.88 18.49
CA GLY A 169 -1.52 -9.67 18.68
C GLY A 169 -2.25 -9.99 17.38
N TYR A 170 -2.00 -9.22 16.31
CA TYR A 170 -2.61 -9.43 14.99
C TYR A 170 -1.55 -9.94 14.00
N GLN A 171 -1.51 -11.24 13.78
CA GLN A 171 -0.45 -11.91 13.02
C GLN A 171 -0.91 -12.41 11.63
N GLY A 172 -2.17 -12.21 11.26
CA GLY A 172 -2.67 -12.65 9.95
C GLY A 172 -2.62 -14.17 9.79
N GLN A 173 -3.10 -14.89 10.78
CA GLN A 173 -3.16 -16.37 10.74
C GLN A 173 -4.41 -16.80 9.98
N TYR A 174 -4.22 -17.55 8.91
CA TYR A 174 -5.27 -18.10 8.07
C TYR A 174 -5.00 -19.58 7.84
N GLY A 175 -6.07 -20.39 7.83
CA GLY A 175 -6.01 -21.84 7.57
C GLY A 175 -6.05 -22.16 6.07
#